data_80523119887c05d5affa1868071383f6
#
_entry.id   80523119887c05d5affa1868071383f6
#
_cell.length_a   1.000
_cell.length_b   1.000
_cell.length_c   1.000
_cell.angle_alpha   90.00
_cell.angle_beta   90.00
_cell.angle_gamma   90.00
#
_symmetry.space_group_name_H-M   'P 1'
#
loop_
_entity.id
_entity.type
_entity.pdbx_description
1 polymer ?
#
loop_
_entity_poly.entity_id
_entity_poly.type
_entity_poly.pdbx_seq_one_letter_code
_entity_poly.pdbx_strand_id
1 'polypeptide(L)'
;MQGSRGPTAPQRWCSGPAIVGTLSLVLVATQVSAKSDADERAGKRVAAMASFLAKAPRLSVTADCTYDVVQDTGEKIEFGERRSMTLRRPDRAHIEVTRRDGTHRGLVFDGKQLAVFDVEQKVYATAAKTGTIDAAFDYYKKDLNMRLPLSELVASDLPQDVADMIGTARLVGEETVNGVATDHVALRGNTADLQLWIARTGDPLPQRLVITYRLAGGQPQYAASFSDWNFSPDVPDSAFTFTPAAGAHEIPFLARREKQP
;
A
#
# COMPACT_ATOMS: atom_id res chain seq x y z
N MET A 1 -77.86 -34.88 0.10
CA MET A 1 -77.62 -36.30 0.32
C MET A 1 -76.41 -36.39 1.19
N GLN A 2 -76.59 -36.57 2.42
CA GLN A 2 -76.44 -37.80 3.23
C GLN A 2 -74.98 -38.28 3.17
N GLY A 3 -74.23 -38.36 4.18
CA GLY A 3 -74.35 -38.70 5.64
C GLY A 3 -73.04 -39.41 5.89
N SER A 4 -72.42 -39.63 6.93
CA SER A 4 -72.73 -39.75 8.35
C SER A 4 -71.48 -40.20 9.09
N ARG A 5 -71.25 -39.57 10.24
CA ARG A 5 -70.80 -40.13 11.52
C ARG A 5 -69.60 -41.09 11.65
N GLY A 6 -68.72 -40.68 12.53
CA GLY A 6 -67.67 -41.23 13.33
C GLY A 6 -67.92 -42.63 13.98
N PRO A 7 -67.14 -43.10 15.01
CA PRO A 7 -66.72 -42.38 16.24
C PRO A 7 -65.36 -42.79 16.88
N THR A 8 -65.00 -41.98 17.90
CA THR A 8 -64.37 -42.31 19.23
C THR A 8 -63.02 -43.02 19.37
N ALA A 9 -62.24 -42.44 20.21
CA ALA A 9 -60.95 -42.73 20.87
C ALA A 9 -60.98 -44.09 21.70
N PRO A 10 -59.82 -44.52 22.24
CA PRO A 10 -59.28 -43.88 23.44
C PRO A 10 -57.71 -43.86 23.56
N GLN A 11 -57.32 -43.08 24.56
CA GLN A 11 -55.97 -42.92 25.11
C GLN A 11 -55.30 -44.19 25.59
N ARG A 12 -53.99 -44.29 25.52
CA ARG A 12 -53.16 -44.84 26.59
C ARG A 12 -51.76 -44.20 26.61
N TRP A 13 -51.39 -43.78 27.80
CA TRP A 13 -50.11 -43.30 28.27
C TRP A 13 -49.03 -44.43 28.20
N CYS A 14 -47.79 -44.06 27.91
CA CYS A 14 -46.63 -44.68 28.55
C CYS A 14 -45.46 -43.71 28.51
N SER A 15 -45.00 -43.41 29.69
CA SER A 15 -43.82 -42.64 30.06
C SER A 15 -42.51 -43.39 29.74
N GLY A 16 -41.45 -42.73 29.41
CA GLY A 16 -40.11 -43.27 29.39
C GLY A 16 -39.06 -42.22 29.05
N PRO A 17 -37.85 -42.24 29.57
CA PRO A 17 -37.17 -41.08 30.13
C PRO A 17 -36.26 -40.35 29.17
N ALA A 18 -36.01 -39.07 29.51
CA ALA A 18 -35.05 -38.17 28.93
C ALA A 18 -33.61 -38.73 28.99
N ILE A 19 -32.93 -38.73 27.85
CA ILE A 19 -31.47 -38.74 27.81
C ILE A 19 -31.02 -37.41 27.25
N VAL A 20 -30.58 -36.54 28.16
CA VAL A 20 -29.86 -35.31 27.86
C VAL A 20 -28.45 -35.70 27.42
N GLY A 21 -28.20 -35.65 26.15
CA GLY A 21 -26.86 -35.80 25.59
C GLY A 21 -26.18 -34.41 25.50
N THR A 22 -25.40 -34.08 26.51
CA THR A 22 -24.44 -32.97 26.48
C THR A 22 -23.28 -33.31 25.55
N LEU A 23 -23.26 -32.77 24.34
CA LEU A 23 -22.06 -32.78 23.52
C LEU A 23 -22.11 -31.62 22.51
N SER A 24 -21.76 -30.41 22.89
CA SER A 24 -21.51 -29.33 21.94
C SER A 24 -20.84 -28.13 22.61
N LEU A 25 -19.66 -28.30 23.17
CA LEU A 25 -18.92 -27.11 23.69
C LEU A 25 -17.39 -27.17 23.54
N VAL A 26 -16.85 -27.92 22.61
CA VAL A 26 -15.38 -28.05 22.49
C VAL A 26 -14.82 -27.47 21.15
N LEU A 27 -15.66 -27.17 20.16
CA LEU A 27 -15.15 -26.79 18.83
C LEU A 27 -14.90 -25.28 18.63
N VAL A 28 -15.34 -24.40 19.55
CA VAL A 28 -15.24 -22.92 19.31
C VAL A 28 -13.89 -22.36 19.75
N ALA A 29 -13.23 -22.93 20.75
CA ALA A 29 -11.99 -22.42 21.29
C ALA A 29 -10.77 -22.60 20.35
N THR A 30 -10.75 -23.64 19.53
CA THR A 30 -9.61 -23.91 18.62
C THR A 30 -9.56 -23.01 17.41
N GLN A 31 -10.69 -22.51 16.93
CA GLN A 31 -10.74 -21.61 15.78
C GLN A 31 -10.28 -20.19 16.12
N VAL A 32 -10.52 -19.72 17.33
CA VAL A 32 -10.10 -18.38 17.77
C VAL A 32 -8.58 -18.34 17.95
N SER A 33 -7.96 -19.40 18.49
CA SER A 33 -6.51 -19.49 18.66
C SER A 33 -5.79 -19.57 17.30
N ALA A 34 -6.27 -20.35 16.37
CA ALA A 34 -5.66 -20.48 15.02
C ALA A 34 -5.75 -19.17 14.22
N LYS A 35 -6.83 -18.42 14.35
CA LYS A 35 -7.00 -17.10 13.71
C LYS A 35 -6.04 -16.07 14.32
N SER A 36 -5.88 -16.07 15.62
CA SER A 36 -4.94 -15.22 16.35
C SER A 36 -3.48 -15.46 15.90
N ASP A 37 -3.05 -16.71 15.80
CA ASP A 37 -1.70 -17.07 15.38
C ASP A 37 -1.42 -16.67 13.91
N ALA A 38 -2.41 -16.79 13.03
CA ALA A 38 -2.29 -16.36 11.64
C ALA A 38 -2.15 -14.84 11.53
N ASP A 39 -2.95 -14.11 12.30
CA ASP A 39 -2.91 -12.64 12.31
C ASP A 39 -1.59 -12.13 12.94
N GLU A 40 -1.08 -12.80 13.97
CA GLU A 40 0.23 -12.48 14.54
C GLU A 40 1.37 -12.70 13.51
N ARG A 41 1.32 -13.81 12.77
CA ARG A 41 2.29 -14.05 11.68
C ARG A 41 2.20 -12.98 10.60
N ALA A 42 0.98 -12.57 10.22
CA ALA A 42 0.78 -11.49 9.26
C ALA A 42 1.43 -10.18 9.74
N GLY A 43 1.23 -9.78 10.98
CA GLY A 43 1.88 -8.61 11.57
C GLY A 43 3.41 -8.71 11.57
N LYS A 44 3.97 -9.88 11.93
CA LYS A 44 5.43 -10.13 11.89
C LYS A 44 5.98 -10.01 10.46
N ARG A 45 5.23 -10.47 9.45
CA ARG A 45 5.63 -10.31 8.03
C ARG A 45 5.70 -8.86 7.60
N VAL A 46 4.69 -8.05 7.93
CA VAL A 46 4.69 -6.62 7.63
C VAL A 46 5.85 -5.91 8.34
N ALA A 47 6.07 -6.20 9.62
CA ALA A 47 7.19 -5.62 10.38
C ALA A 47 8.56 -6.00 9.80
N ALA A 48 8.73 -7.25 9.36
CA ALA A 48 9.97 -7.71 8.71
C ALA A 48 10.22 -6.98 7.39
N MET A 49 9.19 -6.85 6.54
CA MET A 49 9.24 -6.08 5.30
C MET A 49 9.64 -4.62 5.55
N ALA A 50 8.93 -3.95 6.47
CA ALA A 50 9.19 -2.56 6.79
C ALA A 50 10.62 -2.35 7.31
N SER A 51 11.08 -3.20 8.23
CA SER A 51 12.45 -3.15 8.76
C SER A 51 13.52 -3.41 7.69
N PHE A 52 13.26 -4.33 6.75
CA PHE A 52 14.17 -4.63 5.67
C PHE A 52 14.33 -3.42 4.73
N LEU A 53 13.23 -2.85 4.27
CA LEU A 53 13.24 -1.71 3.35
C LEU A 53 13.83 -0.45 3.99
N ALA A 54 13.48 -0.15 5.24
CA ALA A 54 13.99 1.02 5.95
C ALA A 54 15.50 0.99 6.17
N LYS A 55 16.08 -0.21 6.37
CA LYS A 55 17.52 -0.40 6.63
C LYS A 55 18.36 -0.47 5.38
N ALA A 56 17.77 -0.61 4.20
CA ALA A 56 18.52 -0.71 2.95
C ALA A 56 19.31 0.57 2.67
N PRO A 57 20.66 0.54 2.61
CA PRO A 57 21.47 1.72 2.37
C PRO A 57 21.31 2.23 0.93
N ARG A 58 21.00 1.32 0.03
CA ARG A 58 20.73 1.57 -1.40
C ARG A 58 19.59 0.69 -1.83
N LEU A 59 18.78 1.16 -2.73
CA LEU A 59 17.81 0.32 -3.43
C LEU A 59 17.43 0.93 -4.78
N SER A 60 17.07 0.07 -5.70
CA SER A 60 16.26 0.45 -6.85
C SER A 60 15.10 -0.51 -7.02
N VAL A 61 14.00 -0.03 -7.54
CA VAL A 61 12.78 -0.80 -7.79
C VAL A 61 11.97 -0.18 -8.92
N THR A 62 11.30 -1.01 -9.67
CA THR A 62 10.27 -0.62 -10.64
C THR A 62 8.90 -0.95 -10.07
N ALA A 63 7.92 -0.06 -10.25
CA ALA A 63 6.54 -0.28 -9.87
C ALA A 63 5.61 0.06 -11.03
N ASP A 64 4.83 -0.91 -11.48
CA ASP A 64 3.69 -0.69 -12.37
C ASP A 64 2.47 -0.37 -11.52
N CYS A 65 1.96 0.86 -11.67
CA CYS A 65 0.94 1.43 -10.81
C CYS A 65 -0.35 1.69 -11.57
N THR A 66 -1.49 1.49 -10.90
CA THR A 66 -2.80 1.96 -11.34
C THR A 66 -3.49 2.71 -10.22
N TYR A 67 -4.32 3.68 -10.56
CA TYR A 67 -5.07 4.45 -9.59
C TYR A 67 -6.41 4.93 -10.16
N ASP A 68 -7.41 4.97 -9.28
CA ASP A 68 -8.74 5.48 -9.62
C ASP A 68 -8.79 7.00 -9.52
N VAL A 69 -9.42 7.63 -10.50
CA VAL A 69 -9.89 9.02 -10.43
C VAL A 69 -11.40 9.00 -10.42
N VAL A 70 -12.00 9.48 -9.32
CA VAL A 70 -13.45 9.58 -9.18
C VAL A 70 -13.91 10.85 -9.90
N GLN A 71 -14.82 10.68 -10.86
CA GLN A 71 -15.42 11.78 -11.60
C GLN A 71 -16.54 12.45 -10.79
N ASP A 72 -16.97 13.63 -11.19
CA ASP A 72 -18.09 14.33 -10.56
C ASP A 72 -19.41 13.53 -10.64
N THR A 73 -19.54 12.66 -11.64
CA THR A 73 -20.65 11.71 -11.81
C THR A 73 -20.58 10.52 -10.85
N GLY A 74 -19.48 10.32 -10.12
CA GLY A 74 -19.21 9.19 -9.25
C GLY A 74 -18.57 7.99 -9.93
N GLU A 75 -18.34 8.02 -11.24
CA GLU A 75 -17.61 6.98 -11.95
C GLU A 75 -16.15 6.96 -11.54
N LYS A 76 -15.56 5.76 -11.45
CA LYS A 76 -14.13 5.56 -11.25
C LYS A 76 -13.46 5.24 -12.57
N ILE A 77 -12.53 6.09 -12.98
CA ILE A 77 -11.72 5.87 -14.18
C ILE A 77 -10.31 5.48 -13.73
N GLU A 78 -9.82 4.32 -14.18
CA GLU A 78 -8.48 3.86 -13.90
C GLU A 78 -7.46 4.54 -14.82
N PHE A 79 -6.42 5.07 -14.20
CA PHE A 79 -5.20 5.55 -14.85
C PHE A 79 -4.02 4.66 -14.49
N GLY A 80 -2.95 4.71 -15.28
CA GLY A 80 -1.76 3.92 -15.02
C GLY A 80 -0.47 4.67 -15.29
N GLU A 81 0.55 4.29 -14.54
CA GLU A 81 1.91 4.83 -14.67
C GLU A 81 2.93 3.77 -14.25
N ARG A 82 4.13 3.87 -14.81
CA ARG A 82 5.31 3.14 -14.36
C ARG A 82 6.19 4.07 -13.57
N ARG A 83 6.66 3.63 -12.41
CA ARG A 83 7.62 4.34 -11.57
C ARG A 83 8.92 3.57 -11.47
N SER A 84 10.03 4.27 -11.63
CA SER A 84 11.37 3.78 -11.34
C SER A 84 11.91 4.61 -10.17
N MET A 85 12.33 3.96 -9.11
CA MET A 85 12.87 4.63 -7.92
C MET A 85 14.27 4.10 -7.64
N THR A 86 15.22 5.00 -7.48
CA THR A 86 16.59 4.68 -7.06
C THR A 86 16.97 5.57 -5.89
N LEU A 87 17.37 4.94 -4.78
CA LEU A 87 17.74 5.64 -3.57
C LEU A 87 19.13 5.22 -3.12
N ARG A 88 19.87 6.18 -2.57
CA ARG A 88 21.10 5.94 -1.82
C ARG A 88 21.05 6.83 -0.57
N ARG A 89 20.82 6.17 0.55
CA ARG A 89 20.72 6.87 1.84
C ARG A 89 22.09 7.45 2.25
N PRO A 90 22.09 8.58 2.97
CA PRO A 90 20.91 9.22 3.56
C PRO A 90 20.19 10.23 2.65
N ASP A 91 20.79 10.66 1.51
CA ASP A 91 20.46 11.94 0.90
C ASP A 91 20.44 11.95 -0.65
N ARG A 92 20.28 10.80 -1.29
CA ARG A 92 20.20 10.67 -2.75
C ARG A 92 18.94 9.96 -3.18
N ALA A 93 18.13 10.60 -4.01
CA ALA A 93 16.93 10.02 -4.58
C ALA A 93 16.75 10.41 -6.04
N HIS A 94 16.37 9.45 -6.86
CA HIS A 94 15.95 9.65 -8.24
C HIS A 94 14.69 8.85 -8.48
N ILE A 95 13.60 9.51 -8.85
CA ILE A 95 12.31 8.90 -9.15
C ILE A 95 11.88 9.37 -10.54
N GLU A 96 11.57 8.43 -11.40
CA GLU A 96 10.96 8.69 -12.70
C GLU A 96 9.57 8.11 -12.77
N VAL A 97 8.68 8.79 -13.48
CA VAL A 97 7.29 8.40 -13.68
C VAL A 97 6.94 8.53 -15.14
N THR A 98 6.59 7.43 -15.78
CA THR A 98 6.06 7.43 -17.14
C THR A 98 4.59 7.00 -17.09
N ARG A 99 3.70 7.87 -17.51
CA ARG A 99 2.27 7.57 -17.60
C ARG A 99 1.95 6.79 -18.88
N ARG A 100 0.78 6.15 -18.91
CA ARG A 100 0.30 5.43 -20.10
C ARG A 100 0.07 6.33 -21.32
N ASP A 101 -0.12 7.64 -21.10
CA ASP A 101 -0.23 8.64 -22.20
C ASP A 101 1.13 9.11 -22.75
N GLY A 102 2.23 8.55 -22.23
CA GLY A 102 3.60 8.89 -22.61
C GLY A 102 4.22 10.03 -21.81
N THR A 103 3.47 10.75 -20.97
CA THR A 103 4.00 11.82 -20.11
C THR A 103 5.12 11.30 -19.22
N HIS A 104 6.29 11.94 -19.26
CA HIS A 104 7.45 11.57 -18.46
C HIS A 104 7.82 12.70 -17.48
N ARG A 105 7.87 12.36 -16.21
CA ARG A 105 8.20 13.26 -15.10
C ARG A 105 9.22 12.63 -14.18
N GLY A 106 9.94 13.46 -13.45
CA GLY A 106 10.87 12.96 -12.46
C GLY A 106 11.08 13.89 -11.29
N LEU A 107 11.69 13.32 -10.26
CA LEU A 107 12.17 13.99 -9.06
C LEU A 107 13.60 13.54 -8.81
N VAL A 108 14.49 14.49 -8.61
CA VAL A 108 15.88 14.24 -8.23
C VAL A 108 16.20 15.00 -6.95
N PHE A 109 16.90 14.36 -6.05
CA PHE A 109 17.38 14.93 -4.80
C PHE A 109 18.85 14.54 -4.58
N ASP A 110 19.70 15.54 -4.38
CA ASP A 110 21.16 15.39 -4.21
C ASP A 110 21.66 15.70 -2.81
N GLY A 111 20.75 15.80 -1.82
CA GLY A 111 21.07 16.17 -0.44
C GLY A 111 21.12 17.68 -0.19
N LYS A 112 21.03 18.50 -1.23
CA LYS A 112 21.08 19.97 -1.15
C LYS A 112 19.96 20.65 -1.94
N GLN A 113 19.57 20.04 -3.05
CA GLN A 113 18.55 20.54 -3.95
C GLN A 113 17.56 19.45 -4.28
N LEU A 114 16.28 19.77 -4.22
CA LEU A 114 15.19 19.00 -4.78
C LEU A 114 14.82 19.59 -6.13
N ALA A 115 14.81 18.78 -7.18
CA ALA A 115 14.37 19.18 -8.50
C ALA A 115 13.25 18.27 -8.97
N VAL A 116 12.25 18.83 -9.63
CA VAL A 116 11.21 18.09 -10.36
C VAL A 116 11.15 18.57 -11.80
N PHE A 117 10.83 17.69 -12.72
CA PHE A 117 10.77 18.02 -14.14
C PHE A 117 9.64 17.29 -14.85
N ASP A 118 9.17 17.92 -15.94
CA ASP A 118 8.23 17.34 -16.89
C ASP A 118 8.84 17.47 -18.29
N VAL A 119 9.11 16.35 -18.93
CA VAL A 119 9.86 16.30 -20.18
C VAL A 119 9.04 16.86 -21.34
N GLU A 120 7.76 16.50 -21.41
CA GLU A 120 6.86 16.91 -22.50
C GLU A 120 6.53 18.40 -22.43
N GLN A 121 6.34 18.91 -21.21
CA GLN A 121 6.09 20.33 -20.98
C GLN A 121 7.38 21.17 -21.06
N LYS A 122 8.56 20.52 -21.06
CA LYS A 122 9.87 21.18 -21.03
C LYS A 122 9.99 22.18 -19.87
N VAL A 123 9.50 21.79 -18.70
CA VAL A 123 9.56 22.61 -17.49
C VAL A 123 10.22 21.86 -16.34
N TYR A 124 10.82 22.60 -15.44
CA TYR A 124 11.33 22.09 -14.19
C TYR A 124 11.15 23.10 -13.06
N ALA A 125 11.18 22.63 -11.84
CA ALA A 125 11.21 23.48 -10.65
C ALA A 125 12.26 22.95 -9.68
N THR A 126 12.96 23.89 -9.01
CA THR A 126 13.99 23.55 -8.03
C THR A 126 13.68 24.19 -6.68
N ALA A 127 14.08 23.51 -5.62
CA ALA A 127 14.05 24.06 -4.26
C ALA A 127 15.34 23.72 -3.54
N ALA A 128 15.96 24.71 -2.90
CA ALA A 128 17.06 24.48 -1.99
C ALA A 128 16.52 23.75 -0.75
N LYS A 129 16.94 22.49 -0.58
CA LYS A 129 16.55 21.64 0.52
C LYS A 129 17.73 20.78 0.94
N THR A 130 18.34 21.11 2.07
CA THR A 130 19.42 20.32 2.64
C THR A 130 18.85 19.28 3.58
N GLY A 131 19.43 18.07 3.60
CA GLY A 131 19.05 17.03 4.57
C GLY A 131 18.94 15.64 3.98
N THR A 132 18.14 14.81 4.64
CA THR A 132 17.91 13.40 4.24
C THR A 132 16.82 13.27 3.18
N ILE A 133 16.72 12.09 2.58
CA ILE A 133 15.63 11.73 1.66
C ILE A 133 14.26 11.95 2.34
N ASP A 134 14.12 11.50 3.60
CA ASP A 134 12.85 11.63 4.34
C ASP A 134 12.48 13.11 4.52
N ALA A 135 13.45 13.96 4.91
CA ALA A 135 13.23 15.39 5.03
C ALA A 135 12.88 16.08 3.70
N ALA A 136 13.44 15.60 2.59
CA ALA A 136 13.14 16.11 1.25
C ALA A 136 11.74 15.66 0.78
N PHE A 137 11.36 14.40 1.03
CA PHE A 137 10.05 13.89 0.69
C PHE A 137 8.94 14.53 1.53
N ASP A 138 9.20 14.74 2.82
CA ASP A 138 8.29 15.48 3.70
C ASP A 138 8.07 16.92 3.22
N TYR A 139 9.14 17.63 2.89
CA TYR A 139 9.06 18.96 2.32
C TYR A 139 8.23 18.97 1.04
N TYR A 140 8.48 18.02 0.12
CA TYR A 140 7.73 17.88 -1.12
C TYR A 140 6.22 17.65 -0.89
N LYS A 141 5.88 16.78 0.07
CA LYS A 141 4.49 16.46 0.39
C LYS A 141 3.79 17.56 1.19
N LYS A 142 4.43 18.07 2.23
CA LYS A 142 3.80 18.96 3.22
C LYS A 142 3.91 20.44 2.85
N ASP A 143 5.09 20.88 2.43
CA ASP A 143 5.33 22.30 2.16
C ASP A 143 4.97 22.66 0.70
N LEU A 144 5.35 21.80 -0.26
CA LEU A 144 5.00 22.01 -1.66
C LEU A 144 3.61 21.45 -2.04
N ASN A 145 2.95 20.75 -1.13
CA ASN A 145 1.62 20.14 -1.32
C ASN A 145 1.54 19.22 -2.55
N MET A 146 2.61 18.50 -2.84
CA MET A 146 2.73 17.61 -3.99
C MET A 146 2.51 16.16 -3.56
N ARG A 147 1.94 15.34 -4.44
CA ARG A 147 1.76 13.90 -4.18
C ARG A 147 3.01 13.13 -4.56
N LEU A 148 3.48 12.26 -3.67
CA LEU A 148 4.59 11.33 -3.90
C LEU A 148 4.18 9.91 -3.48
N PRO A 149 3.34 9.23 -4.28
CA PRO A 149 2.93 7.87 -3.99
C PRO A 149 4.13 6.93 -3.82
N LEU A 150 4.02 5.96 -2.91
CA LEU A 150 5.04 4.99 -2.54
C LEU A 150 6.26 5.56 -1.78
N SER A 151 6.31 6.87 -1.49
CA SER A 151 7.40 7.44 -0.69
C SER A 151 7.46 6.83 0.72
N GLU A 152 6.31 6.53 1.31
CA GLU A 152 6.21 5.89 2.62
C GLU A 152 6.85 4.49 2.62
N LEU A 153 6.74 3.74 1.52
CA LEU A 153 7.33 2.40 1.41
C LEU A 153 8.85 2.40 1.51
N VAL A 154 9.47 3.51 1.14
CA VAL A 154 10.93 3.67 1.15
C VAL A 154 11.41 4.66 2.23
N ALA A 155 10.53 5.14 3.08
CA ALA A 155 10.87 6.01 4.21
C ALA A 155 11.66 5.26 5.29
N SER A 156 12.52 5.97 6.02
CA SER A 156 13.31 5.37 7.10
C SER A 156 12.46 5.05 8.33
N ASP A 157 11.33 5.72 8.50
CA ASP A 157 10.37 5.56 9.59
C ASP A 157 9.21 4.60 9.25
N LEU A 158 9.26 3.93 8.08
CA LEU A 158 8.26 2.93 7.69
C LEU A 158 7.93 1.90 8.82
N PRO A 159 8.90 1.39 9.62
CA PRO A 159 8.58 0.50 10.74
C PRO A 159 7.67 1.13 11.79
N GLN A 160 7.79 2.44 12.05
CA GLN A 160 6.94 3.19 12.94
C GLN A 160 5.55 3.40 12.33
N ASP A 161 5.50 3.79 11.05
CA ASP A 161 4.26 4.05 10.34
C ASP A 161 3.35 2.81 10.27
N VAL A 162 3.94 1.62 10.11
CA VAL A 162 3.16 0.38 10.09
C VAL A 162 2.85 -0.17 11.49
N ALA A 163 3.58 0.25 12.54
CA ALA A 163 3.41 -0.27 13.89
C ALA A 163 1.97 -0.11 14.40
N ASP A 164 1.35 1.04 14.15
CA ASP A 164 -0.02 1.33 14.55
C ASP A 164 -1.06 0.47 13.78
N MET A 165 -0.68 -0.04 12.61
CA MET A 165 -1.54 -0.85 11.77
C MET A 165 -1.36 -2.35 11.98
N ILE A 166 -0.23 -2.79 12.55
CA ILE A 166 0.11 -4.22 12.72
C ILE A 166 -0.96 -4.95 13.54
N GLY A 167 -1.53 -4.30 14.56
CA GLY A 167 -2.62 -4.85 15.37
C GLY A 167 -3.87 -5.23 14.58
N THR A 168 -4.05 -4.67 13.38
CA THR A 168 -5.17 -4.96 12.48
C THR A 168 -4.80 -5.97 11.39
N ALA A 169 -3.54 -6.41 11.33
CA ALA A 169 -3.04 -7.31 10.30
C ALA A 169 -3.78 -8.64 10.33
N ARG A 170 -4.17 -9.10 9.16
CA ARG A 170 -4.86 -10.37 8.94
C ARG A 170 -4.24 -11.09 7.75
N LEU A 171 -3.89 -12.35 7.95
CA LEU A 171 -3.49 -13.22 6.85
C LEU A 171 -4.74 -13.60 6.04
N VAL A 172 -4.79 -13.17 4.79
CA VAL A 172 -5.88 -13.50 3.86
C VAL A 172 -5.64 -14.89 3.27
N GLY A 173 -4.39 -15.17 2.87
CA GLY A 173 -4.02 -16.44 2.27
C GLY A 173 -2.62 -16.41 1.68
N GLU A 174 -2.31 -17.45 0.94
CA GLU A 174 -1.08 -17.60 0.17
C GLU A 174 -1.41 -17.50 -1.31
N GLU A 175 -0.65 -16.69 -2.04
CA GLU A 175 -0.88 -16.44 -3.46
C GLU A 175 0.45 -16.40 -4.21
N THR A 176 0.40 -16.52 -5.55
CA THR A 176 1.56 -16.32 -6.41
C THR A 176 1.37 -15.03 -7.20
N VAL A 177 2.29 -14.08 -7.02
CA VAL A 177 2.32 -12.81 -7.74
C VAL A 177 3.61 -12.73 -8.56
N ASN A 178 3.50 -12.52 -9.86
CA ASN A 178 4.64 -12.47 -10.80
C ASN A 178 5.61 -13.67 -10.65
N GLY A 179 5.07 -14.86 -10.39
CA GLY A 179 5.87 -16.08 -10.20
C GLY A 179 6.49 -16.24 -8.80
N VAL A 180 6.27 -15.31 -7.89
CA VAL A 180 6.77 -15.34 -6.51
C VAL A 180 5.65 -15.77 -5.56
N ALA A 181 5.93 -16.80 -4.74
CA ALA A 181 5.02 -17.21 -3.67
C ALA A 181 4.98 -16.12 -2.58
N THR A 182 3.78 -15.66 -2.23
CA THR A 182 3.56 -14.53 -1.32
C THR A 182 2.57 -14.88 -0.21
N ASP A 183 2.70 -14.20 0.92
CA ASP A 183 1.64 -14.06 1.92
C ASP A 183 0.81 -12.83 1.58
N HIS A 184 -0.50 -13.01 1.35
CA HIS A 184 -1.45 -11.91 1.17
C HIS A 184 -1.93 -11.44 2.55
N VAL A 185 -1.59 -10.22 2.90
CA VAL A 185 -1.91 -9.60 4.19
C VAL A 185 -2.80 -8.40 3.98
N ALA A 186 -3.90 -8.32 4.75
CA ALA A 186 -4.76 -7.15 4.82
C ALA A 186 -4.54 -6.41 6.14
N LEU A 187 -4.47 -5.07 6.07
CA LEU A 187 -4.36 -4.18 7.22
C LEU A 187 -5.44 -3.11 7.13
N ARG A 188 -5.98 -2.74 8.27
CA ARG A 188 -6.95 -1.66 8.37
C ARG A 188 -6.34 -0.45 9.08
N GLY A 189 -6.19 0.65 8.34
CA GLY A 189 -5.76 1.93 8.90
C GLY A 189 -6.93 2.86 9.20
N ASN A 190 -6.63 4.01 9.79
CA ASN A 190 -7.64 5.01 10.14
C ASN A 190 -8.27 5.65 8.89
N THR A 191 -7.48 5.95 7.87
CA THR A 191 -7.91 6.64 6.64
C THR A 191 -7.92 5.75 5.41
N ALA A 192 -7.13 4.66 5.41
CA ALA A 192 -6.98 3.75 4.29
C ALA A 192 -6.87 2.31 4.76
N ASP A 193 -7.38 1.37 3.97
CA ASP A 193 -7.10 -0.05 4.09
C ASP A 193 -5.98 -0.42 3.13
N LEU A 194 -5.08 -1.32 3.55
CA LEU A 194 -3.97 -1.79 2.74
C LEU A 194 -4.06 -3.29 2.53
N GLN A 195 -3.62 -3.72 1.36
CA GLN A 195 -3.35 -5.12 1.07
C GLN A 195 -1.91 -5.22 0.56
N LEU A 196 -1.17 -6.18 1.09
CA LEU A 196 0.23 -6.44 0.77
C LEU A 196 0.41 -7.90 0.40
N TRP A 197 1.13 -8.15 -0.68
CA TRP A 197 1.61 -9.48 -1.07
C TRP A 197 3.11 -9.51 -0.84
N ILE A 198 3.55 -10.16 0.22
CA ILE A 198 4.95 -10.17 0.68
C ILE A 198 5.58 -11.52 0.37
N ALA A 199 6.74 -11.52 -0.25
CA ALA A 199 7.48 -12.73 -0.61
C ALA A 199 7.70 -13.64 0.60
N ARG A 200 7.42 -14.94 0.44
CA ARG A 200 7.52 -15.95 1.52
C ARG A 200 8.93 -16.46 1.73
N THR A 201 9.74 -16.42 0.70
CA THR A 201 11.13 -16.91 0.71
C THR A 201 12.08 -15.79 0.32
N GLY A 202 13.32 -15.85 0.78
CA GLY A 202 14.31 -14.79 0.58
C GLY A 202 13.99 -13.54 1.39
N ASP A 203 14.33 -12.39 0.84
CA ASP A 203 14.02 -11.08 1.45
C ASP A 203 12.50 -10.83 1.46
N PRO A 204 11.96 -10.25 2.55
CA PRO A 204 10.52 -10.03 2.71
C PRO A 204 10.04 -8.85 1.84
N LEU A 205 10.14 -8.98 0.53
CA LEU A 205 9.84 -7.91 -0.42
C LEU A 205 8.37 -7.88 -0.78
N PRO A 206 7.74 -6.69 -0.85
CA PRO A 206 6.41 -6.56 -1.40
C PRO A 206 6.46 -6.83 -2.91
N GLN A 207 5.59 -7.71 -3.38
CA GLN A 207 5.36 -7.98 -4.80
C GLN A 207 4.19 -7.17 -5.34
N ARG A 208 3.25 -6.85 -4.46
CA ARG A 208 2.07 -6.04 -4.78
C ARG A 208 1.59 -5.30 -3.54
N LEU A 209 1.05 -4.10 -3.76
CA LEU A 209 0.36 -3.27 -2.76
C LEU A 209 -0.96 -2.78 -3.36
N VAL A 210 -2.02 -2.76 -2.56
CA VAL A 210 -3.26 -2.05 -2.87
C VAL A 210 -3.63 -1.18 -1.68
N ILE A 211 -3.91 0.09 -1.93
CA ILE A 211 -4.39 1.07 -0.96
C ILE A 211 -5.82 1.45 -1.34
N THR A 212 -6.75 1.33 -0.41
CA THR A 212 -8.13 1.81 -0.58
C THR A 212 -8.35 3.02 0.32
N TYR A 213 -8.57 4.19 -0.25
CA TYR A 213 -8.78 5.44 0.49
C TYR A 213 -10.22 5.53 1.01
N ARG A 214 -10.44 5.03 2.22
CA ARG A 214 -11.78 4.83 2.80
C ARG A 214 -12.59 6.11 3.02
N LEU A 215 -11.90 7.21 3.31
CA LEU A 215 -12.54 8.51 3.61
C LEU A 215 -12.78 9.36 2.36
N ALA A 216 -12.19 8.99 1.22
CA ALA A 216 -12.43 9.66 -0.05
C ALA A 216 -13.74 9.18 -0.68
N GLY A 217 -14.49 10.09 -1.28
CA GLY A 217 -15.71 9.76 -2.03
C GLY A 217 -15.41 8.73 -3.12
N GLY A 218 -16.27 7.72 -3.26
CA GLY A 218 -16.05 6.61 -4.20
C GLY A 218 -14.98 5.60 -3.78
N GLN A 219 -14.28 5.83 -2.66
CA GLN A 219 -13.22 4.98 -2.15
C GLN A 219 -12.21 4.56 -3.24
N PRO A 220 -11.53 5.51 -3.88
CA PRO A 220 -10.59 5.21 -4.95
C PRO A 220 -9.44 4.34 -4.44
N GLN A 221 -8.89 3.53 -5.35
CA GLN A 221 -7.76 2.66 -5.06
C GLN A 221 -6.50 3.17 -5.75
N TYR A 222 -5.36 2.84 -5.15
CA TYR A 222 -4.04 2.89 -5.74
C TYR A 222 -3.44 1.51 -5.62
N ALA A 223 -3.00 0.93 -6.72
CA ALA A 223 -2.33 -0.36 -6.75
C ALA A 223 -0.94 -0.23 -7.36
N ALA A 224 0.01 -1.00 -6.85
CA ALA A 224 1.36 -1.09 -7.38
C ALA A 224 1.81 -2.55 -7.42
N SER A 225 2.38 -2.99 -8.54
CA SER A 225 3.08 -4.27 -8.68
C SER A 225 4.57 -3.98 -8.83
N PHE A 226 5.39 -4.60 -8.00
CA PHE A 226 6.82 -4.32 -7.93
C PHE A 226 7.64 -5.36 -8.70
N SER A 227 8.70 -4.88 -9.36
CA SER A 227 9.71 -5.70 -10.04
C SER A 227 11.09 -5.09 -9.88
N ASP A 228 12.11 -5.82 -10.30
CA ASP A 228 13.49 -5.35 -10.42
C ASP A 228 14.07 -4.79 -9.11
N TRP A 229 13.67 -5.36 -7.97
CA TRP A 229 14.29 -5.02 -6.69
C TRP A 229 15.80 -5.29 -6.73
N ASN A 230 16.59 -4.24 -6.48
CA ASN A 230 18.04 -4.33 -6.38
C ASN A 230 18.53 -3.51 -5.17
N PHE A 231 19.24 -4.16 -4.24
CA PHE A 231 19.76 -3.55 -3.02
C PHE A 231 21.25 -3.19 -3.11
N SER A 232 21.84 -3.32 -4.29
CA SER A 232 23.21 -2.90 -4.59
C SER A 232 23.29 -2.27 -5.97
N PRO A 233 22.41 -1.31 -6.33
CA PRO A 233 22.45 -0.69 -7.64
C PRO A 233 23.79 0.05 -7.83
N ASP A 234 24.43 -0.23 -8.95
CA ASP A 234 25.64 0.50 -9.38
C ASP A 234 25.19 1.75 -10.15
N VAL A 235 25.02 2.86 -9.42
CA VAL A 235 24.50 4.11 -9.95
C VAL A 235 25.48 5.23 -9.63
N PRO A 236 25.99 5.95 -10.65
CA PRO A 236 26.95 7.04 -10.45
C PRO A 236 26.28 8.24 -9.76
N ASP A 237 27.10 9.10 -9.14
CA ASP A 237 26.62 10.31 -8.45
C ASP A 237 25.84 11.26 -9.37
N SER A 238 26.22 11.29 -10.65
CA SER A 238 25.55 12.09 -11.68
C SER A 238 24.07 11.73 -11.88
N ALA A 239 23.66 10.49 -11.57
CA ALA A 239 22.25 10.08 -11.64
C ALA A 239 21.37 10.76 -10.58
N PHE A 240 21.97 11.32 -9.53
CA PHE A 240 21.27 12.08 -8.49
C PHE A 240 21.43 13.58 -8.63
N THR A 241 22.03 14.05 -9.73
CA THR A 241 22.22 15.47 -10.02
C THR A 241 21.29 15.88 -11.15
N PHE A 242 20.43 16.84 -10.86
CA PHE A 242 19.53 17.37 -11.89
C PHE A 242 20.29 18.30 -12.84
N THR A 243 20.11 18.06 -14.14
CA THR A 243 20.57 18.96 -15.21
C THR A 243 19.38 19.22 -16.13
N PRO A 244 18.96 20.48 -16.30
CA PRO A 244 17.87 20.81 -17.20
C PRO A 244 18.13 20.35 -18.63
N ALA A 245 17.12 19.77 -19.27
CA ALA A 245 17.19 19.41 -20.67
C ALA A 245 17.27 20.69 -21.54
N ALA A 246 17.85 20.56 -22.74
CA ALA A 246 17.94 21.68 -23.68
C ALA A 246 16.55 22.25 -24.00
N GLY A 247 16.38 23.57 -23.81
CA GLY A 247 15.10 24.26 -24.01
C GLY A 247 14.08 24.08 -22.89
N ALA A 248 14.44 23.48 -21.77
CA ALA A 248 13.59 23.47 -20.59
C ALA A 248 13.60 24.79 -19.84
N HIS A 249 12.46 25.18 -19.29
CA HIS A 249 12.28 26.45 -18.56
C HIS A 249 12.03 26.18 -17.08
N GLU A 250 12.65 26.98 -16.22
CA GLU A 250 12.36 26.94 -14.80
C GLU A 250 10.99 27.58 -14.50
N ILE A 251 10.18 26.92 -13.71
CA ILE A 251 8.94 27.46 -13.16
C ILE A 251 9.01 27.41 -11.63
N PRO A 252 8.40 28.38 -10.92
CA PRO A 252 8.37 28.31 -9.47
C PRO A 252 7.45 27.18 -9.00
N PHE A 253 7.76 26.54 -7.87
CA PHE A 253 6.75 25.80 -7.13
C PHE A 253 5.64 26.76 -6.72
N LEU A 254 4.38 26.38 -6.94
CA LEU A 254 3.24 27.18 -6.48
C LEU A 254 3.28 27.21 -4.96
N ALA A 255 3.61 28.37 -4.38
CA ALA A 255 3.52 28.54 -2.95
C ALA A 255 2.11 28.20 -2.47
N ARG A 256 2.02 27.47 -1.36
CA ARG A 256 0.75 27.22 -0.68
C ARG A 256 0.09 28.59 -0.44
N ARG A 257 -1.04 28.87 -1.09
CA ARG A 257 -1.87 30.01 -0.65
C ARG A 257 -2.29 29.69 0.78
N GLU A 258 -1.70 30.39 1.73
CA GLU A 258 -2.25 30.42 3.08
C GLU A 258 -3.74 30.72 2.95
N LYS A 259 -4.58 29.86 3.49
CA LYS A 259 -5.98 30.23 3.69
C LYS A 259 -5.92 31.46 4.61
N GLN A 260 -6.18 32.64 4.03
CA GLN A 260 -6.49 33.82 4.85
C GLN A 260 -7.66 33.45 5.77
N PRO A 261 -7.57 33.88 7.05
CA PRO A 261 -8.56 33.59 8.07
C PRO A 261 -9.93 34.13 7.72
#